data_dd78cc66e0b7da901a0db0fc0a2ec443
#
_entry.id   dd78cc66e0b7da901a0db0fc0a2ec443
#
_cell.length_a   1.000
_cell.length_b   1.000
_cell.length_c   1.000
_cell.angle_alpha   90.00
_cell.angle_beta   90.00
_cell.angle_gamma   90.00
#
_symmetry.space_group_name_H-M   'P 1'
#
loop_
_entity.id
_entity.type
_entity.pdbx_description
1 polymer ?
#
loop_
_entity_poly.entity_id
_entity_poly.type
_entity_poly.pdbx_seq_one_letter_code
_entity_poly.pdbx_strand_id
1 'polypeptide(L)'
;MFEKLHVVCPNCQITNRIASEHLTSEPNCGSCHQPLFNASSFNLDEASFDKHVSRNEIPVLVDFWAPWCGPCHQMAPAFEHAASQLEPDFRLAKVDTQAVHSLAERFNIRSIPTLALFQGGREVARQTGAMSAPDIVRWVQAQALARNLG
;
A
#
# COMPACT_ATOMS: atom_id res chain seq x y z
N MET A 1 9.44 18.29 19.19
CA MET A 1 8.59 18.80 18.10
C MET A 1 8.02 17.63 17.32
N PHE A 2 6.74 17.67 17.03
CA PHE A 2 6.06 16.54 16.39
C PHE A 2 5.84 16.84 14.91
N GLU A 3 6.23 15.88 14.07
CA GLU A 3 5.99 15.97 12.65
C GLU A 3 4.54 15.63 12.35
N LYS A 4 4.01 16.27 11.33
CA LYS A 4 2.70 15.92 10.76
C LYS A 4 2.90 15.24 9.43
N LEU A 5 2.20 14.13 9.26
CA LEU A 5 2.28 13.33 8.03
C LEU A 5 0.98 13.47 7.25
N HIS A 6 1.11 13.50 5.94
CA HIS A 6 -0.04 13.42 5.05
C HIS A 6 -0.41 11.95 4.86
N VAL A 7 -1.66 11.64 5.13
CA VAL A 7 -2.21 10.28 4.98
C VAL A 7 -3.52 10.37 4.19
N VAL A 8 -3.57 9.67 3.07
CA VAL A 8 -4.75 9.66 2.21
C VAL A 8 -5.76 8.66 2.75
N CYS A 9 -7.01 9.08 2.88
CA CYS A 9 -8.09 8.20 3.32
C CYS A 9 -8.38 7.13 2.27
N PRO A 10 -8.38 5.83 2.63
CA PRO A 10 -8.70 4.79 1.66
C PRO A 10 -10.17 4.77 1.25
N ASN A 11 -11.03 5.43 2.00
CA ASN A 11 -12.46 5.47 1.72
C ASN A 11 -12.86 6.63 0.82
N CYS A 12 -12.46 7.87 1.15
CA CYS A 12 -12.90 9.05 0.40
C CYS A 12 -11.77 9.76 -0.38
N GLN A 13 -10.55 9.31 -0.27
CA GLN A 13 -9.36 9.80 -0.98
C GLN A 13 -8.90 11.20 -0.58
N ILE A 14 -9.45 11.76 0.48
CA ILE A 14 -9.02 13.06 1.00
C ILE A 14 -7.68 12.90 1.74
N THR A 15 -6.78 13.86 1.56
CA THR A 15 -5.51 13.87 2.27
C THR A 15 -5.69 14.47 3.65
N ASN A 16 -5.31 13.70 4.68
CA ASN A 16 -5.36 14.14 6.09
C ASN A 16 -3.95 14.52 6.54
N ARG A 17 -3.87 15.42 7.52
CA ARG A 17 -2.62 15.74 8.20
C ARG A 17 -2.70 15.19 9.61
N ILE A 18 -1.86 14.20 9.91
CA ILE A 18 -1.88 13.50 11.18
C ILE A 18 -0.53 13.67 11.86
N ALA A 19 -0.53 14.07 13.13
CA ALA A 19 0.70 14.11 13.90
C ALA A 19 1.25 12.68 14.03
N SER A 20 2.56 12.51 13.85
CA SER A 20 3.18 11.19 13.80
C SER A 20 2.89 10.38 15.07
N GLU A 21 2.83 11.02 16.23
CA GLU A 21 2.52 10.33 17.49
C GLU A 21 1.06 9.86 17.58
N HIS A 22 0.19 10.35 16.70
CA HIS A 22 -1.22 9.96 16.68
C HIS A 22 -1.54 8.86 15.66
N LEU A 23 -0.55 8.41 14.89
CA LEU A 23 -0.78 7.35 13.89
C LEU A 23 -1.29 6.05 14.54
N THR A 24 -0.83 5.73 15.73
CA THR A 24 -1.22 4.52 16.44
C THR A 24 -2.47 4.71 17.30
N SER A 25 -3.07 5.89 17.29
CA SER A 25 -4.25 6.22 18.10
C SER A 25 -5.56 6.02 17.33
N GLU A 26 -5.55 5.16 16.32
CA GLU A 26 -6.70 4.83 15.50
C GLU A 26 -7.39 6.08 14.92
N PRO A 27 -6.65 6.92 14.16
CA PRO A 27 -7.21 8.17 13.66
C PRO A 27 -8.28 7.93 12.61
N ASN A 28 -9.28 8.81 12.62
CA ASN A 28 -10.34 8.83 11.62
C ASN A 28 -10.12 9.95 10.62
N CYS A 29 -10.64 9.76 9.40
CA CYS A 29 -10.60 10.80 8.39
C CYS A 29 -11.40 12.02 8.83
N GLY A 30 -10.81 13.20 8.70
CA GLY A 30 -11.47 14.44 9.07
C GLY A 30 -12.65 14.79 8.19
N SER A 31 -12.76 14.18 7.01
CA SER A 31 -13.85 14.44 6.06
C SER A 31 -14.97 13.41 6.15
N CYS A 32 -14.66 12.13 5.95
CA CYS A 32 -15.69 11.08 5.94
C CYS A 32 -15.86 10.36 7.27
N HIS A 33 -14.97 10.59 8.23
CA HIS A 33 -15.00 10.04 9.58
C HIS A 33 -14.78 8.52 9.66
N GLN A 34 -14.39 7.87 8.55
CA GLN A 34 -14.01 6.46 8.57
C GLN A 34 -12.57 6.31 9.06
N PRO A 35 -12.21 5.13 9.61
CA PRO A 35 -10.84 4.91 10.06
C PRO A 35 -9.84 5.07 8.92
N LEU A 36 -8.73 5.73 9.19
CA LEU A 36 -7.65 5.87 8.20
C LEU A 36 -6.86 4.56 8.05
N PHE A 37 -6.83 3.75 9.10
CA PHE A 37 -6.15 2.46 9.10
C PHE A 37 -7.11 1.42 9.68
N ASN A 38 -7.38 0.35 8.92
CA ASN A 38 -8.27 -0.70 9.38
C ASN A 38 -7.63 -2.09 9.24
N ALA A 39 -6.31 -2.13 9.24
CA ALA A 39 -5.50 -3.36 9.27
C ALA A 39 -5.77 -4.26 8.05
N SER A 40 -6.16 -3.67 6.92
CA SER A 40 -6.45 -4.41 5.70
C SER A 40 -6.03 -3.60 4.48
N SER A 41 -5.86 -4.29 3.35
CA SER A 41 -5.60 -3.61 2.08
C SER A 41 -6.91 -3.10 1.46
N PHE A 42 -6.77 -2.27 0.43
CA PHE A 42 -7.92 -1.78 -0.33
C PHE A 42 -7.54 -1.68 -1.80
N ASN A 43 -8.55 -1.61 -2.65
CA ASN A 43 -8.33 -1.60 -4.09
C ASN A 43 -8.09 -0.18 -4.60
N LEU A 44 -7.11 -0.05 -5.49
CA LEU A 44 -6.84 1.18 -6.21
C LEU A 44 -7.36 1.07 -7.63
N ASP A 45 -7.92 2.15 -8.13
CA ASP A 45 -8.25 2.29 -9.54
C ASP A 45 -7.35 3.36 -10.16
N GLU A 46 -7.59 3.67 -11.43
CA GLU A 46 -6.78 4.64 -12.14
C GLU A 46 -6.86 6.04 -11.51
N ALA A 47 -8.04 6.41 -11.02
CA ALA A 47 -8.25 7.73 -10.43
C ALA A 47 -7.59 7.87 -9.05
N SER A 48 -7.58 6.81 -8.25
CA SER A 48 -7.09 6.85 -6.87
C SER A 48 -5.61 6.52 -6.75
N PHE A 49 -5.03 5.81 -7.73
CA PHE A 49 -3.67 5.31 -7.64
C PHE A 49 -2.66 6.44 -7.36
N ASP A 50 -2.64 7.45 -8.20
CA ASP A 50 -1.66 8.54 -8.04
C ASP A 50 -1.85 9.32 -6.76
N LYS A 51 -3.10 9.48 -6.31
CA LYS A 51 -3.36 10.15 -5.04
C LYS A 51 -2.69 9.42 -3.89
N HIS A 52 -2.85 8.10 -3.85
CA HIS A 52 -2.30 7.30 -2.76
C HIS A 52 -0.78 7.19 -2.81
N VAL A 53 -0.20 6.90 -3.98
CA VAL A 53 1.24 6.68 -4.06
C VAL A 53 2.04 7.97 -3.97
N SER A 54 1.46 9.12 -4.34
CA SER A 54 2.18 10.40 -4.32
C SER A 54 1.88 11.26 -3.10
N ARG A 55 0.67 11.19 -2.55
CA ARG A 55 0.26 12.07 -1.46
C ARG A 55 0.41 11.46 -0.07
N ASN A 56 0.47 10.13 0.04
CA ASN A 56 0.82 9.50 1.30
C ASN A 56 2.29 9.73 1.60
N GLU A 57 2.59 10.18 2.82
CA GLU A 57 3.97 10.29 3.26
C GLU A 57 4.50 9.01 3.89
N ILE A 58 3.60 8.05 4.17
CA ILE A 58 4.01 6.69 4.50
C ILE A 58 4.18 5.91 3.18
N PRO A 59 5.13 4.95 3.13
CA PRO A 59 5.30 4.15 1.91
C PRO A 59 4.06 3.31 1.61
N VAL A 60 3.79 3.10 0.32
CA VAL A 60 2.63 2.33 -0.15
C VAL A 60 3.12 1.07 -0.85
N LEU A 61 2.71 -0.08 -0.35
CA LEU A 61 2.98 -1.37 -0.96
C LEU A 61 1.77 -1.76 -1.82
N VAL A 62 2.01 -1.98 -3.11
CA VAL A 62 0.94 -2.32 -4.05
C VAL A 62 1.13 -3.75 -4.55
N ASP A 63 0.06 -4.55 -4.43
CA ASP A 63 -0.02 -5.90 -4.99
C ASP A 63 -0.70 -5.82 -6.35
N PHE A 64 0.06 -6.06 -7.42
CA PHE A 64 -0.48 -6.19 -8.77
C PHE A 64 -0.89 -7.64 -8.99
N TRP A 65 -2.17 -7.87 -9.18
CA TRP A 65 -2.75 -9.20 -9.23
C TRP A 65 -3.82 -9.29 -10.33
N ALA A 66 -4.41 -10.46 -10.53
CA ALA A 66 -5.56 -10.62 -11.42
C ALA A 66 -6.49 -11.72 -10.88
N PRO A 67 -7.81 -11.65 -11.17
CA PRO A 67 -8.76 -12.63 -10.66
C PRO A 67 -8.51 -14.07 -11.10
N TRP A 68 -7.88 -14.26 -12.27
CA TRP A 68 -7.61 -15.60 -12.82
C TRP A 68 -6.30 -16.21 -12.32
N CYS A 69 -5.54 -15.47 -11.51
CA CYS A 69 -4.19 -15.86 -11.12
C CYS A 69 -4.21 -16.70 -9.82
N GLY A 70 -3.89 -17.99 -9.93
CA GLY A 70 -3.85 -18.89 -8.78
C GLY A 70 -2.89 -18.46 -7.67
N PRO A 71 -1.60 -18.19 -7.98
CA PRO A 71 -0.66 -17.70 -6.96
C PRO A 71 -1.09 -16.41 -6.28
N CYS A 72 -1.80 -15.52 -7.01
CA CYS A 72 -2.34 -14.30 -6.43
C CYS A 72 -3.36 -14.61 -5.34
N HIS A 73 -4.26 -15.57 -5.61
CA HIS A 73 -5.26 -15.98 -4.62
C HIS A 73 -4.63 -16.67 -3.43
N GLN A 74 -3.57 -17.44 -3.65
CA GLN A 74 -2.84 -18.08 -2.56
C GLN A 74 -2.18 -17.05 -1.64
N MET A 75 -1.68 -15.95 -2.21
CA MET A 75 -1.02 -14.91 -1.44
C MET A 75 -2.02 -13.96 -0.76
N ALA A 76 -3.26 -13.89 -1.21
CA ALA A 76 -4.21 -12.88 -0.73
C ALA A 76 -4.36 -12.85 0.80
N PRO A 77 -4.54 -13.99 1.50
CA PRO A 77 -4.61 -13.95 2.97
C PRO A 77 -3.31 -13.46 3.61
N ALA A 78 -2.16 -13.85 3.04
CA ALA A 78 -0.86 -13.42 3.53
C ALA A 78 -0.69 -11.90 3.40
N PHE A 79 -1.16 -11.34 2.29
CA PHE A 79 -1.10 -9.90 2.07
C PHE A 79 -1.94 -9.14 3.09
N GLU A 80 -3.17 -9.62 3.37
CA GLU A 80 -4.02 -9.00 4.39
C GLU A 80 -3.40 -9.12 5.78
N HIS A 81 -2.80 -10.26 6.10
CA HIS A 81 -2.12 -10.43 7.39
C HIS A 81 -0.93 -9.47 7.51
N ALA A 82 -0.16 -9.31 6.43
CA ALA A 82 0.94 -8.35 6.41
C ALA A 82 0.43 -6.92 6.62
N ALA A 83 -0.73 -6.57 6.06
CA ALA A 83 -1.33 -5.25 6.27
C ALA A 83 -1.59 -4.99 7.75
N SER A 84 -2.10 -6.00 8.47
CA SER A 84 -2.37 -5.85 9.90
C SER A 84 -1.09 -5.63 10.72
N GLN A 85 0.04 -6.10 10.22
CA GLN A 85 1.33 -5.97 10.92
C GLN A 85 2.08 -4.69 10.50
N LEU A 86 1.90 -4.25 9.26
CA LEU A 86 2.67 -3.12 8.71
C LEU A 86 2.01 -1.76 8.94
N GLU A 87 0.67 -1.70 9.00
CA GLU A 87 0.01 -0.44 9.31
C GLU A 87 0.26 -0.06 10.77
N PRO A 88 0.37 1.22 11.08
CA PRO A 88 0.21 2.41 10.22
C PRO A 88 1.50 2.89 9.57
N ASP A 89 2.62 2.18 9.69
CA ASP A 89 3.90 2.62 9.15
C ASP A 89 3.96 2.50 7.62
N PHE A 90 3.13 1.63 7.06
CA PHE A 90 2.99 1.40 5.63
C PHE A 90 1.53 1.32 5.27
N ARG A 91 1.22 1.62 4.01
CA ARG A 91 -0.11 1.44 3.43
C ARG A 91 -0.05 0.27 2.46
N LEU A 92 -1.00 -0.65 2.53
CA LEU A 92 -1.08 -1.77 1.57
C LEU A 92 -2.32 -1.61 0.71
N ALA A 93 -2.13 -1.77 -0.60
CA ALA A 93 -3.20 -1.60 -1.58
C ALA A 93 -3.03 -2.61 -2.71
N LYS A 94 -4.08 -2.80 -3.49
CA LYS A 94 -4.11 -3.79 -4.56
C LYS A 94 -4.54 -3.14 -5.87
N VAL A 95 -3.95 -3.59 -6.97
CA VAL A 95 -4.36 -3.20 -8.32
C VAL A 95 -4.71 -4.48 -9.09
N ASP A 96 -5.97 -4.59 -9.50
CA ASP A 96 -6.43 -5.64 -10.39
C ASP A 96 -5.97 -5.30 -11.80
N THR A 97 -4.97 -6.01 -12.31
CA THR A 97 -4.37 -5.70 -13.61
C THR A 97 -5.30 -5.98 -14.79
N GLN A 98 -6.35 -6.77 -14.59
CA GLN A 98 -7.36 -6.99 -15.59
C GLN A 98 -8.33 -5.82 -15.67
N ALA A 99 -8.76 -5.32 -14.52
CA ALA A 99 -9.70 -4.20 -14.45
C ALA A 99 -9.00 -2.86 -14.75
N VAL A 100 -7.74 -2.69 -14.32
CA VAL A 100 -6.98 -1.46 -14.47
C VAL A 100 -5.71 -1.75 -15.28
N HIS A 101 -5.92 -2.14 -16.52
CA HIS A 101 -4.83 -2.57 -17.41
C HIS A 101 -3.78 -1.47 -17.65
N SER A 102 -4.22 -0.21 -17.69
CA SER A 102 -3.33 0.93 -17.90
C SER A 102 -2.22 1.02 -16.85
N LEU A 103 -2.51 0.67 -15.60
CA LEU A 103 -1.49 0.69 -14.55
C LEU A 103 -0.48 -0.43 -14.72
N ALA A 104 -0.94 -1.62 -15.15
CA ALA A 104 -0.03 -2.72 -15.45
C ALA A 104 0.94 -2.36 -16.56
N GLU A 105 0.45 -1.70 -17.61
CA GLU A 105 1.29 -1.23 -18.71
C GLU A 105 2.26 -0.14 -18.24
N ARG A 106 1.76 0.83 -17.49
CA ARG A 106 2.55 1.95 -17.00
C ARG A 106 3.77 1.49 -16.22
N PHE A 107 3.61 0.47 -15.38
CA PHE A 107 4.70 -0.05 -14.55
C PHE A 107 5.34 -1.30 -15.13
N ASN A 108 4.97 -1.66 -16.35
CA ASN A 108 5.56 -2.80 -17.06
C ASN A 108 5.49 -4.08 -16.24
N ILE A 109 4.30 -4.36 -15.70
CA ILE A 109 4.07 -5.56 -14.92
C ILE A 109 3.94 -6.74 -15.87
N ARG A 110 4.92 -7.66 -15.85
CA ARG A 110 4.97 -8.80 -16.76
C ARG A 110 4.58 -10.10 -16.11
N SER A 111 4.71 -10.20 -14.80
CA SER A 111 4.32 -11.37 -14.05
C SER A 111 3.55 -10.96 -12.79
N ILE A 112 2.63 -11.80 -12.35
CA ILE A 112 1.80 -11.56 -11.17
C ILE A 112 1.79 -12.80 -10.29
N PRO A 113 1.70 -12.63 -8.96
CA PRO A 113 1.64 -11.35 -8.27
C PRO A 113 2.99 -10.62 -8.31
N THR A 114 2.94 -9.30 -8.35
CA THR A 114 4.13 -8.47 -8.19
C THR A 114 3.84 -7.45 -7.08
N LEU A 115 4.72 -7.39 -6.11
CA LEU A 115 4.67 -6.37 -5.05
C LEU A 115 5.61 -5.25 -5.42
N ALA A 116 5.10 -4.01 -5.42
CA ALA A 116 5.89 -2.82 -5.70
C ALA A 116 5.73 -1.84 -4.54
N LEU A 117 6.85 -1.34 -4.05
CA LEU A 117 6.88 -0.37 -2.95
C LEU A 117 7.07 1.02 -3.53
N PHE A 118 6.19 1.95 -3.15
CA PHE A 118 6.20 3.32 -3.64
C PHE A 118 6.48 4.29 -2.49
N GLN A 119 7.23 5.33 -2.78
CA GLN A 119 7.44 6.44 -1.86
C GLN A 119 7.54 7.72 -2.68
N GLY A 120 6.70 8.71 -2.32
CA GLY A 120 6.71 10.00 -3.02
C GLY A 120 6.36 9.91 -4.48
N GLY A 121 5.46 8.99 -4.84
CA GLY A 121 5.01 8.80 -6.22
C GLY A 121 5.94 7.96 -7.08
N ARG A 122 7.01 7.39 -6.51
CA ARG A 122 8.02 6.65 -7.26
C ARG A 122 8.13 5.22 -6.74
N GLU A 123 8.26 4.28 -7.68
CA GLU A 123 8.56 2.89 -7.32
C GLU A 123 10.01 2.78 -6.86
N VAL A 124 10.20 2.32 -5.62
CA VAL A 124 11.54 2.22 -5.03
C VAL A 124 12.03 0.78 -4.91
N ALA A 125 11.14 -0.20 -4.97
CA ALA A 125 11.51 -1.61 -4.90
C ALA A 125 10.41 -2.47 -5.50
N ARG A 126 10.77 -3.67 -5.95
CA ARG A 126 9.83 -4.60 -6.59
C ARG A 126 10.23 -6.04 -6.29
N GLN A 127 9.25 -6.88 -6.05
CA GLN A 127 9.45 -8.32 -5.83
C GLN A 127 8.33 -9.07 -6.53
N THR A 128 8.69 -10.02 -7.41
CA THR A 128 7.69 -10.85 -8.10
C THR A 128 7.55 -12.19 -7.42
N GLY A 129 6.37 -12.80 -7.55
CA GLY A 129 6.06 -14.11 -7.02
C GLY A 129 5.35 -14.06 -5.69
N ALA A 130 4.64 -15.16 -5.38
CA ALA A 130 3.88 -15.27 -4.14
C ALA A 130 4.83 -15.39 -2.94
N MET A 131 4.45 -14.73 -1.83
CA MET A 131 5.24 -14.70 -0.61
C MET A 131 4.34 -14.98 0.59
N SER A 132 4.92 -15.54 1.65
CA SER A 132 4.24 -15.67 2.94
C SER A 132 4.13 -14.30 3.63
N ALA A 133 3.25 -14.20 4.62
CA ALA A 133 3.11 -12.95 5.37
C ALA A 133 4.42 -12.54 6.06
N PRO A 134 5.15 -13.43 6.75
CA PRO A 134 6.44 -13.04 7.33
C PRO A 134 7.45 -12.58 6.30
N ASP A 135 7.46 -13.19 5.12
CA ASP A 135 8.38 -12.80 4.06
C ASP A 135 8.03 -11.42 3.51
N ILE A 136 6.75 -11.12 3.33
CA ILE A 136 6.31 -9.80 2.90
C ILE A 136 6.76 -8.73 3.91
N VAL A 137 6.51 -8.98 5.18
CA VAL A 137 6.86 -8.03 6.25
C VAL A 137 8.37 -7.80 6.28
N ARG A 138 9.16 -8.87 6.25
CA ARG A 138 10.61 -8.76 6.27
C ARG A 138 11.15 -8.02 5.06
N TRP A 139 10.61 -8.33 3.87
CA TRP A 139 11.06 -7.68 2.64
C TRP A 139 10.78 -6.18 2.68
N VAL A 140 9.56 -5.80 3.07
CA VAL A 140 9.17 -4.38 3.14
C VAL A 140 10.05 -3.64 4.13
N GLN A 141 10.25 -4.20 5.32
CA GLN A 141 11.06 -3.56 6.36
C GLN A 141 12.52 -3.45 5.93
N ALA A 142 13.05 -4.46 5.24
CA ALA A 142 14.41 -4.41 4.73
C ALA A 142 14.58 -3.33 3.65
N GLN A 143 13.59 -3.20 2.76
CA GLN A 143 13.63 -2.15 1.73
C GLN A 143 13.53 -0.76 2.35
N ALA A 144 12.66 -0.59 3.33
CA ALA A 144 12.50 0.69 4.01
C ALA A 144 13.79 1.09 4.73
N LEU A 145 14.43 0.16 5.42
CA LEU A 145 15.68 0.41 6.13
C LEU A 145 16.81 0.74 5.16
N ALA A 146 16.95 -0.04 4.09
CA ALA A 146 18.01 0.15 3.09
C ALA A 146 17.91 1.51 2.40
N ARG A 147 16.69 2.04 2.25
CA ARG A 147 16.43 3.30 1.56
C ARG A 147 16.12 4.46 2.51
N ASN A 148 16.21 4.21 3.80
CA ASN A 148 15.91 5.21 4.83
C ASN A 148 14.50 5.80 4.67
N LEU A 149 13.53 4.94 4.39
CA LEU A 149 12.12 5.34 4.26
C LEU A 149 11.42 5.34 5.61
N GLY A 150 10.40 6.17 5.71
CA GLY A 150 9.54 6.23 6.87
C GLY A 150 10.13 6.94 8.03
#